data_91d7209ff82a7365569859130e3190ed
#
_entry.id   91d7209ff82a7365569859130e3190ed
#
_cell.length_a   1.000
_cell.length_b   1.000
_cell.length_c   1.000
_cell.angle_alpha   90.00
_cell.angle_beta   90.00
_cell.angle_gamma   90.00
#
_symmetry.space_group_name_H-M   'P 1'
#
loop_
_entity.id
_entity.type
_entity.pdbx_description
1 polymer ?
#
loop_
_entity_poly.entity_id
_entity_poly.type
_entity_poly.pdbx_seq_one_letter_code
_entity_poly.pdbx_strand_id
1 'polypeptide(L)'
;MPDTTRFLPINSNTFKQFRLRLGWSQLELAERSGYSARLIRKAEAGGMLKKETIEHLAEAMSARERIITPQDLVLDFSAIVHDFFTSFDRFGPAVLNHCNKHFAAECELHCNSDSVPFDGAWAGIDGMHTFFQKFFEHFSRPACSTSVQLFLGESGVVARYVDLLETPENLIVATKFNLYFQFESGLIERLEFEFNDRIPAQYP
;
A
#
# COMPACT_ATOMS: atom_id res chain seq x y z
N MET A 1 22.44 3.34 22.90
CA MET A 1 21.19 3.62 22.20
C MET A 1 21.32 2.97 20.84
N PRO A 2 20.49 2.01 20.44
CA PRO A 2 20.58 1.50 19.07
C PRO A 2 20.18 2.63 18.13
N ASP A 3 21.09 2.99 17.25
CA ASP A 3 20.89 3.94 16.16
C ASP A 3 19.95 3.27 15.15
N THR A 4 18.66 3.47 15.33
CA THR A 4 17.66 2.99 14.38
C THR A 4 17.63 3.96 13.20
N THR A 5 18.64 3.86 12.34
CA THR A 5 18.67 4.56 11.06
C THR A 5 17.47 4.07 10.24
N ARG A 6 16.33 4.76 10.42
CA ARG A 6 15.08 4.41 9.75
C ARG A 6 15.14 4.91 8.31
N PHE A 7 15.06 3.99 7.36
CA PHE A 7 14.84 4.30 5.95
C PHE A 7 13.34 4.43 5.69
N LEU A 8 12.96 5.42 4.87
CA LEU A 8 11.57 5.71 4.52
C LEU A 8 11.44 5.79 2.99
N PRO A 9 10.36 5.28 2.41
CA PRO A 9 10.10 5.34 0.97
C PRO A 9 9.74 6.76 0.56
N ILE A 10 10.30 7.22 -0.54
CA ILE A 10 10.03 8.56 -1.08
C ILE A 10 8.82 8.54 -2.01
N ASN A 11 7.94 9.52 -1.84
CA ASN A 11 6.92 9.83 -2.82
C ASN A 11 7.57 10.52 -4.04
N SER A 12 7.96 9.71 -5.03
CA SER A 12 8.71 10.14 -6.21
C SER A 12 8.03 11.28 -6.96
N ASN A 13 6.71 11.19 -7.12
CA ASN A 13 5.92 12.19 -7.84
C ASN A 13 5.92 13.53 -7.10
N THR A 14 5.64 13.52 -5.80
CA THR A 14 5.61 14.73 -4.97
C THR A 14 7.00 15.36 -4.87
N PHE A 15 8.04 14.56 -4.66
CA PHE A 15 9.42 15.01 -4.61
C PHE A 15 9.83 15.73 -5.90
N LYS A 16 9.58 15.09 -7.05
CA LYS A 16 9.86 15.66 -8.38
C LYS A 16 9.06 16.94 -8.63
N GLN A 17 7.78 16.97 -8.25
CA GLN A 17 6.93 18.16 -8.41
C GLN A 17 7.45 19.35 -7.59
N PHE A 18 7.90 19.15 -6.36
CA PHE A 18 8.47 20.23 -5.56
C PHE A 18 9.74 20.80 -6.20
N ARG A 19 10.66 19.95 -6.66
CA ARG A 19 11.86 20.40 -7.38
C ARG A 19 11.50 21.21 -8.64
N LEU A 20 10.56 20.69 -9.45
CA LEU A 20 10.16 21.36 -10.71
C LEU A 20 9.47 22.71 -10.45
N ARG A 21 8.65 22.83 -9.39
CA ARG A 21 8.02 24.10 -9.01
C ARG A 21 9.02 25.16 -8.59
N LEU A 22 10.17 24.75 -8.04
CA LEU A 22 11.29 25.63 -7.73
C LEU A 22 12.12 25.99 -8.98
N GLY A 23 11.81 25.42 -10.15
CA GLY A 23 12.53 25.61 -11.39
C GLY A 23 13.90 24.90 -11.42
N TRP A 24 14.16 23.95 -10.51
CA TRP A 24 15.48 23.34 -10.38
C TRP A 24 15.63 22.06 -11.20
N SER A 25 16.82 21.89 -11.79
CA SER A 25 17.29 20.62 -12.29
C SER A 25 17.66 19.67 -11.12
N GLN A 26 17.84 18.38 -11.41
CA GLN A 26 18.35 17.43 -10.41
C GLN A 26 19.74 17.82 -9.89
N LEU A 27 20.58 18.43 -10.74
CA LEU A 27 21.92 18.86 -10.38
C LEU A 27 21.85 20.09 -9.44
N GLU A 28 21.02 21.07 -9.74
CA GLU A 28 20.84 22.25 -8.87
C GLU A 28 20.29 21.88 -7.50
N LEU A 29 19.34 20.91 -7.41
CA LEU A 29 18.90 20.43 -6.11
C LEU A 29 20.02 19.70 -5.37
N ALA A 30 20.84 18.91 -6.07
CA ALA A 30 22.00 18.24 -5.49
C ALA A 30 22.99 19.24 -4.89
N GLU A 31 23.35 20.28 -5.63
CA GLU A 31 24.23 21.35 -5.19
C GLU A 31 23.67 22.10 -3.98
N ARG A 32 22.40 22.49 -4.00
CA ARG A 32 21.74 23.25 -2.93
C ARG A 32 21.56 22.45 -1.65
N SER A 33 21.29 21.14 -1.77
CA SER A 33 21.08 20.26 -0.62
C SER A 33 22.36 19.64 -0.07
N GLY A 34 23.50 19.80 -0.78
CA GLY A 34 24.77 19.16 -0.42
C GLY A 34 24.82 17.65 -0.69
N TYR A 35 23.86 17.13 -1.43
CA TYR A 35 23.82 15.71 -1.79
C TYR A 35 24.28 15.47 -3.23
N SER A 36 24.53 14.20 -3.59
CA SER A 36 24.89 13.83 -4.96
C SER A 36 23.68 13.78 -5.88
N ALA A 37 23.86 14.09 -7.16
CA ALA A 37 22.81 13.91 -8.18
C ALA A 37 22.31 12.46 -8.27
N ARG A 38 23.14 11.46 -7.90
CA ARG A 38 22.72 10.06 -7.79
C ARG A 38 21.66 9.87 -6.71
N LEU A 39 21.80 10.53 -5.54
CA LEU A 39 20.82 10.45 -4.47
C LEU A 39 19.50 11.11 -4.87
N ILE A 40 19.55 12.27 -5.56
CA ILE A 40 18.36 12.93 -6.08
C ILE A 40 17.61 12.04 -7.08
N ARG A 41 18.34 11.41 -8.01
CA ARG A 41 17.75 10.43 -8.94
C ARG A 41 17.13 9.25 -8.23
N LYS A 42 17.78 8.73 -7.16
CA LYS A 42 17.22 7.66 -6.33
C LYS A 42 15.92 8.11 -5.65
N ALA A 43 15.85 9.34 -5.13
CA ALA A 43 14.63 9.90 -4.56
C ALA A 43 13.50 10.00 -5.59
N GLU A 44 13.80 10.51 -6.79
CA GLU A 44 12.81 10.63 -7.87
C GLU A 44 12.38 9.27 -8.48
N ALA A 45 13.11 8.21 -8.21
CA ALA A 45 12.73 6.84 -8.53
C ALA A 45 11.94 6.13 -7.41
N GLY A 46 11.57 6.86 -6.32
CA GLY A 46 10.83 6.26 -5.21
C GLY A 46 11.67 5.44 -4.24
N GLY A 47 13.00 5.61 -4.27
CA GLY A 47 13.91 4.83 -3.44
C GLY A 47 13.83 5.17 -1.96
N MET A 48 14.30 4.24 -1.13
CA MET A 48 14.38 4.40 0.32
C MET A 48 15.52 5.37 0.70
N LEU A 49 15.22 6.38 1.49
CA LEU A 49 16.20 7.32 2.03
C LEU A 49 16.17 7.33 3.56
N LYS A 50 17.31 7.69 4.16
CA LYS A 50 17.39 7.91 5.62
C LYS A 50 16.51 9.09 6.02
N LYS A 51 15.86 9.01 7.19
CA LYS A 51 15.02 10.06 7.74
C LYS A 51 15.73 11.42 7.75
N GLU A 52 16.97 11.48 8.24
CA GLU A 52 17.77 12.70 8.28
C GLU A 52 18.04 13.30 6.88
N THR A 53 18.24 12.43 5.88
CA THR A 53 18.39 12.86 4.47
C THR A 53 17.11 13.51 3.96
N ILE A 54 15.95 12.95 4.33
CA ILE A 54 14.63 13.47 3.94
C ILE A 54 14.37 14.82 4.60
N GLU A 55 14.72 14.96 5.88
CA GLU A 55 14.63 16.22 6.64
C GLU A 55 15.45 17.34 5.97
N HIS A 56 16.71 17.07 5.64
CA HIS A 56 17.57 18.03 4.95
C HIS A 56 17.07 18.38 3.53
N LEU A 57 16.56 17.39 2.79
CA LEU A 57 15.98 17.64 1.45
C LEU A 57 14.70 18.48 1.55
N ALA A 58 13.85 18.25 2.54
CA ALA A 58 12.65 19.04 2.79
C ALA A 58 13.04 20.49 3.13
N GLU A 59 14.04 20.68 3.99
CA GLU A 59 14.57 22.01 4.34
C GLU A 59 15.14 22.73 3.11
N ALA A 60 15.98 22.05 2.32
CA ALA A 60 16.59 22.61 1.11
C ALA A 60 15.56 23.05 0.07
N MET A 61 14.43 22.35 -0.04
CA MET A 61 13.34 22.68 -0.98
C MET A 61 12.31 23.65 -0.39
N SER A 62 12.39 24.00 0.90
CA SER A 62 11.50 24.95 1.53
C SER A 62 11.84 26.39 1.11
N ALA A 63 10.82 27.20 0.88
CA ALA A 63 10.92 28.62 0.60
C ALA A 63 10.05 29.42 1.56
N ARG A 64 10.25 30.77 1.62
CA ARG A 64 9.46 31.62 2.52
C ARG A 64 7.95 31.51 2.35
N GLU A 65 7.51 31.21 1.13
CA GLU A 65 6.09 31.11 0.78
C GLU A 65 5.51 29.71 0.99
N ARG A 66 6.38 28.69 1.15
CA ARG A 66 5.97 27.30 1.34
C ARG A 66 7.01 26.51 2.11
N ILE A 67 6.62 26.04 3.27
CA ILE A 67 7.39 25.08 4.05
C ILE A 67 7.06 23.67 3.54
N ILE A 68 8.09 22.91 3.19
CA ILE A 68 7.97 21.50 2.85
C ILE A 68 8.40 20.69 4.07
N THR A 69 7.55 19.81 4.52
CA THR A 69 7.84 18.92 5.65
C THR A 69 8.37 17.56 5.15
N PRO A 70 9.11 16.80 5.97
CA PRO A 70 9.52 15.45 5.63
C PRO A 70 8.35 14.53 5.24
N GLN A 71 7.19 14.71 5.88
CA GLN A 71 5.97 13.95 5.62
C GLN A 71 5.43 14.20 4.20
N ASP A 72 5.62 15.38 3.64
CA ASP A 72 5.23 15.68 2.25
C ASP A 72 6.05 14.88 1.23
N LEU A 73 7.24 14.42 1.62
CA LEU A 73 8.18 13.71 0.75
C LEU A 73 8.12 12.19 0.89
N VAL A 74 7.44 11.66 1.90
CA VAL A 74 7.39 10.23 2.22
C VAL A 74 6.09 9.62 1.71
N LEU A 75 6.16 8.36 1.24
CA LEU A 75 4.98 7.57 0.97
C LEU A 75 4.39 7.06 2.29
N ASP A 76 3.11 7.31 2.48
CA ASP A 76 2.34 6.71 3.56
C ASP A 76 1.68 5.42 3.07
N PHE A 77 2.39 4.31 3.20
CA PHE A 77 1.86 2.99 2.86
C PHE A 77 0.61 2.63 3.69
N SER A 78 0.52 3.13 4.92
CA SER A 78 -0.67 2.88 5.75
C SER A 78 -1.89 3.55 5.15
N ALA A 79 -1.76 4.79 4.66
CA ALA A 79 -2.86 5.50 4.02
C ALA A 79 -3.32 4.78 2.73
N ILE A 80 -2.38 4.24 1.95
CA ILE A 80 -2.70 3.46 0.74
C ILE A 80 -3.49 2.20 1.10
N VAL A 81 -3.05 1.47 2.12
CA VAL A 81 -3.74 0.25 2.58
C VAL A 81 -5.11 0.59 3.20
N HIS A 82 -5.23 1.68 3.94
CA HIS A 82 -6.52 2.15 4.45
C HIS A 82 -7.49 2.55 3.32
N ASP A 83 -7.00 3.20 2.25
CA ASP A 83 -7.84 3.53 1.06
C ASP A 83 -8.33 2.24 0.36
N PHE A 84 -7.47 1.22 0.28
CA PHE A 84 -7.86 -0.11 -0.21
C PHE A 84 -9.00 -0.70 0.64
N PHE A 85 -8.84 -0.79 1.97
CA PHE A 85 -9.87 -1.36 2.84
C PHE A 85 -11.18 -0.56 2.83
N THR A 86 -11.09 0.78 2.81
CA THR A 86 -12.25 1.66 2.68
C THR A 86 -13.00 1.37 1.37
N SER A 87 -12.26 1.19 0.28
CA SER A 87 -12.82 0.84 -1.03
C SER A 87 -13.40 -0.58 -1.05
N PHE A 88 -12.71 -1.53 -0.42
CA PHE A 88 -13.17 -2.91 -0.29
C PHE A 88 -14.48 -3.02 0.47
N ASP A 89 -14.59 -2.34 1.62
CA ASP A 89 -15.81 -2.33 2.43
C ASP A 89 -16.98 -1.63 1.72
N ARG A 90 -16.68 -0.54 1.00
CA ARG A 90 -17.71 0.29 0.37
C ARG A 90 -18.22 -0.24 -0.96
N PHE A 91 -17.35 -0.82 -1.78
CA PHE A 91 -17.63 -1.13 -3.18
C PHE A 91 -17.56 -2.63 -3.49
N GLY A 92 -17.11 -3.46 -2.54
CA GLY A 92 -17.08 -4.93 -2.69
C GLY A 92 -16.31 -5.36 -3.94
N PRO A 93 -16.95 -6.10 -4.88
CA PRO A 93 -16.28 -6.60 -6.08
C PRO A 93 -15.73 -5.51 -7.00
N ALA A 94 -16.23 -4.27 -6.87
CA ALA A 94 -15.76 -3.13 -7.65
C ALA A 94 -14.63 -2.34 -6.96
N VAL A 95 -13.99 -2.89 -5.94
CA VAL A 95 -12.93 -2.24 -5.12
C VAL A 95 -11.86 -1.56 -5.97
N LEU A 96 -11.36 -2.24 -7.01
CA LEU A 96 -10.28 -1.71 -7.85
C LEU A 96 -10.70 -0.52 -8.71
N ASN A 97 -11.99 -0.33 -9.01
CA ASN A 97 -12.45 0.86 -9.73
C ASN A 97 -12.18 2.16 -8.94
N HIS A 98 -11.96 2.05 -7.63
CA HIS A 98 -11.78 3.17 -6.72
C HIS A 98 -10.36 3.32 -6.18
N CYS A 99 -9.57 2.23 -6.17
CA CYS A 99 -8.20 2.24 -5.63
C CYS A 99 -7.12 1.73 -6.60
N ASN A 100 -7.43 1.48 -7.88
CA ASN A 100 -6.48 1.01 -8.90
C ASN A 100 -5.26 1.93 -9.08
N LYS A 101 -5.40 3.22 -8.79
CA LYS A 101 -4.31 4.22 -8.80
C LYS A 101 -3.11 3.83 -7.89
N HIS A 102 -3.32 2.93 -6.95
CA HIS A 102 -2.31 2.47 -6.01
C HIS A 102 -1.58 1.20 -6.47
N PHE A 103 -2.03 0.59 -7.56
CA PHE A 103 -1.47 -0.66 -8.08
C PHE A 103 -0.61 -0.41 -9.31
N ALA A 104 0.47 -1.18 -9.45
CA ALA A 104 1.24 -1.24 -10.69
C ALA A 104 0.40 -1.90 -11.81
N ALA A 105 0.70 -1.55 -13.06
CA ALA A 105 -0.02 -2.15 -14.20
C ALA A 105 0.17 -3.67 -14.28
N GLU A 106 1.37 -4.14 -13.96
CA GLU A 106 1.78 -5.55 -13.95
C GLU A 106 1.68 -6.17 -12.53
N CYS A 107 0.78 -5.64 -11.68
CA CYS A 107 0.62 -6.15 -10.32
C CYS A 107 0.12 -7.60 -10.31
N GLU A 108 0.41 -8.32 -9.22
CA GLU A 108 -0.04 -9.68 -9.02
C GLU A 108 -0.82 -9.81 -7.70
N LEU A 109 -1.89 -10.59 -7.72
CA LEU A 109 -2.54 -11.06 -6.50
C LEU A 109 -2.34 -12.57 -6.39
N HIS A 110 -1.88 -13.02 -5.22
CA HIS A 110 -1.75 -14.43 -4.88
C HIS A 110 -2.72 -14.77 -3.75
N CYS A 111 -3.62 -15.69 -4.00
CA CYS A 111 -4.47 -16.28 -2.98
C CYS A 111 -3.92 -17.64 -2.60
N ASN A 112 -3.62 -17.84 -1.34
CA ASN A 112 -3.06 -19.08 -0.80
C ASN A 112 -4.09 -19.71 0.14
N SER A 113 -5.04 -20.49 -0.43
CA SER A 113 -6.05 -21.18 0.35
C SER A 113 -6.60 -22.37 -0.42
N ASP A 114 -6.32 -23.57 0.05
CA ASP A 114 -6.76 -24.83 -0.58
C ASP A 114 -8.29 -25.03 -0.53
N SER A 115 -9.04 -24.18 0.14
CA SER A 115 -10.46 -24.36 0.44
C SER A 115 -11.42 -23.56 -0.43
N VAL A 116 -10.89 -22.72 -1.34
CA VAL A 116 -11.71 -21.85 -2.18
C VAL A 116 -11.46 -22.05 -3.67
N PRO A 117 -12.50 -21.84 -4.52
CA PRO A 117 -12.40 -22.08 -5.96
C PRO A 117 -11.61 -20.97 -6.72
N PHE A 118 -11.08 -19.97 -6.03
CA PHE A 118 -10.31 -18.85 -6.57
C PHE A 118 -8.89 -18.79 -6.01
N ASP A 119 -8.37 -19.91 -5.51
CA ASP A 119 -6.95 -20.06 -5.16
C ASP A 119 -6.03 -19.83 -6.36
N GLY A 120 -4.78 -19.40 -6.11
CA GLY A 120 -3.74 -19.24 -7.13
C GLY A 120 -3.35 -17.78 -7.40
N ALA A 121 -2.79 -17.55 -8.60
CA ALA A 121 -2.24 -16.27 -9.01
C ALA A 121 -3.10 -15.56 -10.04
N TRP A 122 -3.28 -14.26 -9.88
CA TRP A 122 -4.10 -13.37 -10.69
C TRP A 122 -3.27 -12.17 -11.13
N ALA A 123 -2.94 -12.09 -12.41
CA ALA A 123 -2.03 -11.09 -12.96
C ALA A 123 -2.77 -9.86 -13.50
N GLY A 124 -2.19 -8.68 -13.23
CA GLY A 124 -2.68 -7.38 -13.67
C GLY A 124 -4.00 -6.97 -12.99
N ILE A 125 -4.42 -5.75 -13.27
CA ILE A 125 -5.67 -5.19 -12.74
C ILE A 125 -6.90 -6.02 -13.12
N ASP A 126 -6.95 -6.54 -14.35
CA ASP A 126 -8.08 -7.35 -14.83
C ASP A 126 -8.15 -8.72 -14.13
N GLY A 127 -6.99 -9.35 -13.89
CA GLY A 127 -6.91 -10.57 -13.10
C GLY A 127 -7.39 -10.36 -11.67
N MET A 128 -6.94 -9.28 -11.03
CA MET A 128 -7.40 -8.90 -9.69
C MET A 128 -8.89 -8.58 -9.64
N HIS A 129 -9.47 -7.92 -10.66
CA HIS A 129 -10.92 -7.72 -10.77
C HIS A 129 -11.65 -9.06 -10.78
N THR A 130 -11.17 -10.02 -11.59
CA THR A 130 -11.76 -11.36 -11.67
C THR A 130 -11.68 -12.09 -10.32
N PHE A 131 -10.55 -11.93 -9.58
CA PHE A 131 -10.43 -12.48 -8.23
C PHE A 131 -11.48 -11.92 -7.28
N PHE A 132 -11.63 -10.58 -7.20
CA PHE A 132 -12.61 -9.98 -6.31
C PHE A 132 -14.05 -10.30 -6.68
N GLN A 133 -14.37 -10.42 -7.97
CA GLN A 133 -15.68 -10.91 -8.40
C GLN A 133 -15.96 -12.31 -7.85
N LYS A 134 -15.03 -13.26 -8.06
CA LYS A 134 -15.15 -14.64 -7.55
C LYS A 134 -15.21 -14.71 -6.02
N PHE A 135 -14.42 -13.87 -5.32
CA PHE A 135 -14.46 -13.78 -3.87
C PHE A 135 -15.86 -13.40 -3.39
N PHE A 136 -16.47 -12.36 -3.95
CA PHE A 136 -17.79 -11.88 -3.56
C PHE A 136 -18.96 -12.71 -4.12
N GLU A 137 -18.74 -13.51 -5.17
CA GLU A 137 -19.69 -14.54 -5.61
C GLU A 137 -19.73 -15.72 -4.64
N HIS A 138 -18.59 -16.04 -4.02
CA HIS A 138 -18.47 -17.16 -3.09
C HIS A 138 -18.82 -16.78 -1.66
N PHE A 139 -18.47 -15.56 -1.22
CA PHE A 139 -18.75 -15.07 0.13
C PHE A 139 -19.59 -13.81 0.11
N SER A 140 -20.65 -13.76 0.92
CA SER A 140 -21.27 -12.49 1.29
C SER A 140 -20.68 -11.96 2.59
N ARG A 141 -20.74 -10.65 2.79
CA ARG A 141 -20.24 -9.96 3.99
C ARG A 141 -21.42 -9.29 4.69
N PRO A 142 -22.03 -9.93 5.69
CA PRO A 142 -23.21 -9.40 6.37
C PRO A 142 -22.96 -8.12 7.19
N ALA A 143 -21.68 -7.85 7.55
CA ALA A 143 -21.28 -6.63 8.24
C ALA A 143 -19.99 -6.06 7.63
N CYS A 144 -20.00 -4.78 7.29
CA CYS A 144 -18.88 -4.07 6.65
C CYS A 144 -18.23 -3.10 7.65
N SER A 145 -17.55 -3.60 8.66
CA SER A 145 -16.73 -2.76 9.55
C SER A 145 -15.54 -3.57 10.01
N THR A 146 -14.46 -3.43 9.28
CA THR A 146 -13.24 -4.20 9.53
C THR A 146 -12.25 -3.39 10.33
N SER A 147 -11.97 -3.81 11.57
CA SER A 147 -10.83 -3.27 12.33
C SER A 147 -9.54 -3.92 11.83
N VAL A 148 -8.75 -3.16 11.06
CA VAL A 148 -7.51 -3.63 10.47
C VAL A 148 -6.32 -3.23 11.31
N GLN A 149 -5.47 -4.19 11.67
CA GLN A 149 -4.17 -3.95 12.29
C GLN A 149 -3.08 -3.94 11.20
N LEU A 150 -2.31 -2.85 11.11
CA LEU A 150 -1.24 -2.71 10.13
C LEU A 150 0.13 -2.89 10.77
N PHE A 151 0.97 -3.70 10.14
CA PHE A 151 2.37 -3.91 10.49
C PHE A 151 3.24 -3.45 9.32
N LEU A 152 4.00 -2.39 9.54
CA LEU A 152 4.81 -1.73 8.52
C LEU A 152 6.21 -2.36 8.45
N GLY A 153 6.59 -2.81 7.26
CA GLY A 153 7.94 -3.23 6.88
C GLY A 153 8.65 -2.21 5.99
N GLU A 154 9.86 -2.52 5.55
CA GLU A 154 10.65 -1.64 4.66
C GLU A 154 10.04 -1.52 3.27
N SER A 155 9.51 -2.61 2.71
CA SER A 155 8.96 -2.68 1.35
C SER A 155 7.51 -3.14 1.30
N GLY A 156 6.82 -3.21 2.45
CA GLY A 156 5.47 -3.74 2.47
C GLY A 156 4.72 -3.49 3.76
N VAL A 157 3.45 -3.81 3.73
CA VAL A 157 2.53 -3.73 4.87
C VAL A 157 1.82 -5.06 5.00
N VAL A 158 1.83 -5.62 6.20
CA VAL A 158 0.92 -6.73 6.56
C VAL A 158 -0.32 -6.13 7.20
N ALA A 159 -1.47 -6.40 6.62
CA ALA A 159 -2.77 -6.07 7.20
C ALA A 159 -3.38 -7.34 7.80
N ARG A 160 -3.70 -7.30 9.08
CA ARG A 160 -4.37 -8.40 9.77
C ARG A 160 -5.73 -7.97 10.24
N TYR A 161 -6.74 -8.78 9.98
CA TYR A 161 -8.11 -8.51 10.42
C TYR A 161 -8.93 -9.79 10.53
N VAL A 162 -10.12 -9.66 11.14
CA VAL A 162 -11.15 -10.71 11.17
C VAL A 162 -12.38 -10.16 10.48
N ASP A 163 -12.93 -10.92 9.57
CA ASP A 163 -14.18 -10.60 8.89
C ASP A 163 -15.23 -11.69 9.11
N LEU A 164 -16.49 -11.31 9.04
CA LEU A 164 -17.60 -12.25 9.05
C LEU A 164 -18.01 -12.53 7.60
N LEU A 165 -17.78 -13.75 7.18
CA LEU A 165 -18.17 -14.22 5.85
C LEU A 165 -19.34 -15.17 5.96
N GLU A 166 -20.30 -15.02 5.08
CA GLU A 166 -21.36 -15.99 4.88
C GLU A 166 -21.01 -16.84 3.67
N THR A 167 -20.96 -18.16 3.88
CA THR A 167 -20.64 -19.14 2.84
C THR A 167 -21.87 -19.44 1.96
N PRO A 168 -21.69 -20.12 0.80
CA PRO A 168 -22.80 -20.56 -0.04
C PRO A 168 -23.86 -21.43 0.69
N GLU A 169 -23.45 -22.09 1.76
CA GLU A 169 -24.33 -22.90 2.62
C GLU A 169 -25.07 -22.07 3.69
N ASN A 170 -24.99 -20.73 3.63
CA ASN A 170 -25.54 -19.78 4.59
C ASN A 170 -24.96 -19.92 6.01
N LEU A 171 -23.70 -20.34 6.11
CA LEU A 171 -22.98 -20.38 7.37
C LEU A 171 -22.17 -19.09 7.55
N ILE A 172 -22.35 -18.42 8.68
CA ILE A 172 -21.52 -17.26 9.04
C ILE A 172 -20.26 -17.75 9.74
N VAL A 173 -19.10 -17.42 9.16
CA VAL A 173 -17.78 -17.85 9.65
C VAL A 173 -16.94 -16.61 9.97
N ALA A 174 -16.34 -16.57 11.16
CA ALA A 174 -15.35 -15.58 11.50
C ALA A 174 -14.01 -16.00 10.89
N THR A 175 -13.61 -15.31 9.83
CA THR A 175 -12.43 -15.64 9.04
C THR A 175 -11.28 -14.68 9.38
N LYS A 176 -10.11 -15.23 9.67
CA LYS A 176 -8.89 -14.43 9.90
C LYS A 176 -8.15 -14.25 8.59
N PHE A 177 -7.85 -13.00 8.30
CA PHE A 177 -7.09 -12.60 7.11
C PHE A 177 -5.73 -12.05 7.48
N ASN A 178 -4.72 -12.39 6.66
CA ASN A 178 -3.46 -11.72 6.56
C ASN A 178 -3.27 -11.31 5.10
N LEU A 179 -3.24 -10.02 4.84
CA LEU A 179 -2.93 -9.48 3.52
C LEU A 179 -1.54 -8.87 3.56
N TYR A 180 -0.68 -9.28 2.64
CA TYR A 180 0.62 -8.66 2.47
C TYR A 180 0.64 -7.82 1.20
N PHE A 181 0.82 -6.52 1.38
CA PHE A 181 0.99 -5.53 0.31
C PHE A 181 2.46 -5.27 0.11
N GLN A 182 3.01 -5.70 -1.00
CA GLN A 182 4.38 -5.39 -1.40
C GLN A 182 4.38 -4.17 -2.32
N PHE A 183 5.27 -3.22 -2.02
CA PHE A 183 5.38 -1.96 -2.75
C PHE A 183 6.70 -1.87 -3.49
N GLU A 184 6.64 -1.44 -4.75
CA GLU A 184 7.79 -0.98 -5.52
C GLU A 184 7.47 0.37 -6.17
N SER A 185 8.44 1.29 -6.12
CA SER A 185 8.29 2.65 -6.67
C SER A 185 7.01 3.39 -6.24
N GLY A 186 6.46 3.01 -5.08
CA GLY A 186 5.28 3.63 -4.49
C GLY A 186 3.93 3.05 -4.92
N LEU A 187 3.93 2.02 -5.71
CA LEU A 187 2.75 1.27 -6.14
C LEU A 187 2.76 -0.13 -5.53
N ILE A 188 1.58 -0.69 -5.32
CA ILE A 188 1.43 -2.09 -4.93
C ILE A 188 1.75 -2.94 -6.15
N GLU A 189 2.81 -3.73 -6.06
CA GLU A 189 3.24 -4.67 -7.10
C GLU A 189 2.67 -6.06 -6.87
N ARG A 190 2.55 -6.41 -5.57
CA ARG A 190 2.03 -7.73 -5.18
C ARG A 190 1.13 -7.62 -3.97
N LEU A 191 0.02 -8.33 -4.03
CA LEU A 191 -0.92 -8.55 -2.94
C LEU A 191 -1.02 -10.04 -2.67
N GLU A 192 -0.58 -10.48 -1.49
CA GLU A 192 -0.81 -11.86 -1.04
C GLU A 192 -2.03 -11.89 -0.13
N PHE A 193 -2.94 -12.80 -0.43
CA PHE A 193 -4.22 -12.96 0.25
C PHE A 193 -4.24 -14.31 0.93
N GLU A 194 -4.06 -14.31 2.26
CA GLU A 194 -4.11 -15.52 3.07
C GLU A 194 -5.28 -15.44 4.04
N PHE A 195 -6.06 -16.47 4.11
CA PHE A 195 -7.13 -16.57 5.09
C PHE A 195 -7.34 -18.00 5.58
N ASN A 196 -7.89 -18.11 6.80
CA ASN A 196 -8.21 -19.36 7.42
C ASN A 196 -9.72 -19.39 7.70
N ASP A 197 -10.42 -20.17 6.92
CA ASP A 197 -11.89 -20.37 6.96
C ASP A 197 -12.34 -21.47 7.92
N ARG A 198 -11.39 -22.13 8.63
CA ARG A 198 -11.68 -23.32 9.46
C ARG A 198 -12.19 -23.03 10.87
N ILE A 199 -12.53 -21.80 11.19
CA ILE A 199 -13.03 -21.46 12.54
C ILE A 199 -14.54 -21.21 12.45
N PRO A 200 -15.40 -22.20 12.77
CA PRO A 200 -16.82 -21.93 12.94
C PRO A 200 -16.99 -20.82 13.99
N ALA A 201 -17.74 -19.78 13.66
CA ALA A 201 -18.09 -18.76 14.64
C ALA A 201 -18.93 -19.42 15.74
N GLN A 202 -18.31 -19.74 16.85
CA GLN A 202 -19.06 -19.98 18.08
C GLN A 202 -19.46 -18.60 18.61
N TYR A 203 -20.64 -18.14 18.23
CA TYR A 203 -21.26 -17.02 18.90
C TYR A 203 -21.86 -17.50 20.21
N PRO A 204 -21.62 -16.77 21.32
CA PRO A 204 -22.32 -17.02 22.57
C PRO A 204 -23.80 -16.64 22.49
#